data_f0c87334df7aa447ab1f1b9cf54251fe
#
_entry.id   f0c87334df7aa447ab1f1b9cf54251fe
#
_cell.length_a   1.000
_cell.length_b   1.000
_cell.length_c   1.000
_cell.angle_alpha   90.00
_cell.angle_beta   90.00
_cell.angle_gamma   90.00
#
_symmetry.space_group_name_H-M   'P 1'
#
loop_
_entity.id
_entity.type
_entity.pdbx_description
1 polymer ?
#
loop_
_entity_poly.entity_id
_entity_poly.type
_entity_poly.pdbx_seq_one_letter_code
_entity_poly.pdbx_strand_id
1 'polypeptide(L)'
;MEKKTLHVVSGLSSRYTVRRGLSEMGIKDDVVYLPIDFSLNYIPKDFSDTELMLSVMSLNILGLELQEKIAIFNQLKEFVTKDYSNYEKVIVWHGWSAYDLLLLYLMSVLVGDNLYHIDITTCEDYMKKYSSLPYLDMGYVSPSDVYTFNMPSFAKVVTNKEKIEYTNQWNCWKNSSAPYRFSNIHTGVIEEYPADFMDETIIKYAEDESKLVRLVGKVFNEFDHLFISDTVIIKRIYDLYWEEELDIFISVRNKR
;
A
#
# COMPACT_ATOMS: atom_id res chain seq x y z
N MET A 1 11.71 -24.78 -20.99
CA MET A 1 12.06 -24.01 -19.79
C MET A 1 10.89 -24.14 -18.83
N GLU A 2 11.18 -24.52 -17.60
CA GLU A 2 10.15 -24.56 -16.56
C GLU A 2 9.68 -23.14 -16.27
N LYS A 3 8.38 -22.87 -16.38
CA LYS A 3 7.84 -21.53 -16.09
C LYS A 3 7.92 -21.32 -14.58
N LYS A 4 8.42 -20.16 -14.17
CA LYS A 4 8.57 -19.77 -12.76
C LYS A 4 7.30 -19.14 -12.21
N THR A 5 7.14 -19.18 -10.91
CA THR A 5 6.15 -18.37 -10.18
C THR A 5 6.72 -16.97 -9.93
N LEU A 6 5.85 -15.95 -10.03
CA LEU A 6 6.16 -14.58 -9.64
C LEU A 6 5.28 -14.19 -8.45
N HIS A 7 5.89 -13.73 -7.37
CA HIS A 7 5.17 -13.12 -6.26
C HIS A 7 5.18 -11.60 -6.39
N VAL A 8 4.03 -10.97 -6.19
CA VAL A 8 3.82 -9.52 -6.31
C VAL A 8 3.28 -9.00 -4.99
N VAL A 9 3.90 -7.95 -4.47
CA VAL A 9 3.58 -7.37 -3.16
C VAL A 9 3.51 -5.84 -3.20
N SER A 10 2.85 -5.26 -2.22
CA SER A 10 2.83 -3.82 -1.97
C SER A 10 4.13 -3.40 -1.26
N GLY A 11 4.93 -2.57 -1.90
CA GLY A 11 6.10 -1.93 -1.30
C GLY A 11 7.34 -2.80 -1.08
N LEU A 12 8.43 -2.12 -0.80
CA LEU A 12 9.78 -2.71 -0.67
C LEU A 12 9.92 -3.58 0.58
N SER A 13 9.30 -3.19 1.69
CA SER A 13 9.34 -3.95 2.95
C SER A 13 8.71 -5.33 2.78
N SER A 14 7.52 -5.38 2.19
CA SER A 14 6.80 -6.63 1.89
C SER A 14 7.57 -7.52 0.92
N ARG A 15 8.28 -6.92 -0.06
CA ARG A 15 9.17 -7.67 -0.97
C ARG A 15 10.28 -8.38 -0.19
N TYR A 16 10.93 -7.67 0.73
CA TYR A 16 11.98 -8.28 1.57
C TYR A 16 11.41 -9.42 2.40
N THR A 17 10.28 -9.21 3.05
CA THR A 17 9.58 -10.19 3.87
C THR A 17 9.28 -11.48 3.10
N VAL A 18 8.57 -11.36 1.98
CA VAL A 18 8.16 -12.53 1.18
C VAL A 18 9.39 -13.23 0.59
N ARG A 19 10.35 -12.50 0.01
CA ARG A 19 11.56 -13.06 -0.56
C ARG A 19 12.38 -13.84 0.48
N ARG A 20 12.52 -13.30 1.70
CA ARG A 20 13.24 -13.94 2.79
C ARG A 20 12.52 -15.21 3.27
N GLY A 21 11.20 -15.13 3.48
CA GLY A 21 10.40 -16.27 3.90
C GLY A 21 10.41 -17.41 2.89
N LEU A 22 10.24 -17.11 1.59
CA LEU A 22 10.36 -18.11 0.51
C LEU A 22 11.76 -18.76 0.48
N SER A 23 12.81 -17.97 0.65
CA SER A 23 14.20 -18.49 0.71
C SER A 23 14.41 -19.48 1.85
N GLU A 24 13.85 -19.23 3.03
CA GLU A 24 13.92 -20.15 4.18
C GLU A 24 13.16 -21.47 3.91
N MET A 25 12.17 -21.45 3.01
CA MET A 25 11.44 -22.62 2.52
C MET A 25 12.18 -23.34 1.38
N GLY A 26 13.32 -22.83 0.89
CA GLY A 26 14.03 -23.34 -0.28
C GLY A 26 13.37 -22.98 -1.62
N ILE A 27 12.39 -22.10 -1.63
CA ILE A 27 11.66 -21.64 -2.84
C ILE A 27 12.47 -20.48 -3.46
N LYS A 28 12.75 -20.60 -4.78
CA LYS A 28 13.56 -19.64 -5.55
C LYS A 28 12.72 -18.81 -6.53
N ASP A 29 11.50 -18.50 -6.17
CA ASP A 29 10.61 -17.72 -7.00
C ASP A 29 11.02 -16.24 -7.02
N ASP A 30 10.64 -15.55 -8.11
CA ASP A 30 10.86 -14.11 -8.23
C ASP A 30 9.86 -13.34 -7.36
N VAL A 31 10.31 -12.23 -6.75
CA VAL A 31 9.44 -11.34 -5.96
C VAL A 31 9.64 -9.91 -6.44
N VAL A 32 8.56 -9.28 -6.91
CA VAL A 32 8.51 -7.88 -7.32
C VAL A 32 7.56 -7.09 -6.43
N TYR A 33 7.67 -5.78 -6.45
CA TYR A 33 6.80 -4.90 -5.65
C TYR A 33 6.32 -3.72 -6.48
N LEU A 34 5.14 -3.20 -6.13
CA LEU A 34 4.62 -1.95 -6.66
C LEU A 34 5.39 -0.78 -6.02
N PRO A 35 6.10 0.05 -6.81
CA PRO A 35 7.00 1.08 -6.26
C PRO A 35 6.30 2.35 -5.79
N ILE A 36 4.97 2.42 -5.90
CA ILE A 36 4.15 3.57 -5.54
C ILE A 36 2.91 3.13 -4.77
N ASP A 37 2.53 3.89 -3.76
CA ASP A 37 1.29 3.67 -3.02
C ASP A 37 0.14 4.48 -3.65
N PHE A 38 -0.73 3.81 -4.38
CA PHE A 38 -1.89 4.43 -5.00
C PHE A 38 -3.01 4.79 -4.01
N SER A 39 -2.91 4.39 -2.76
CA SER A 39 -3.85 4.86 -1.73
C SER A 39 -3.62 6.32 -1.34
N LEU A 40 -2.41 6.83 -1.59
CA LEU A 40 -1.95 8.17 -1.19
C LEU A 40 -1.62 9.09 -2.37
N ASN A 41 -1.83 8.61 -3.61
CA ASN A 41 -1.32 9.29 -4.79
C ASN A 41 -2.31 9.22 -5.96
N TYR A 42 -2.04 10.04 -6.98
CA TYR A 42 -2.77 10.01 -8.23
C TYR A 42 -2.66 8.62 -8.89
N ILE A 43 -3.80 8.03 -9.23
CA ILE A 43 -3.86 6.78 -9.99
C ILE A 43 -3.85 7.13 -11.50
N PRO A 44 -2.93 6.56 -12.31
CA PRO A 44 -2.83 6.88 -13.72
C PRO A 44 -4.07 6.39 -14.48
N LYS A 45 -4.58 7.23 -15.38
CA LYS A 45 -5.75 6.88 -16.22
C LYS A 45 -5.41 5.80 -17.25
N ASP A 46 -4.18 5.79 -17.71
CA ASP A 46 -3.58 4.77 -18.57
C ASP A 46 -2.09 4.60 -18.20
N PHE A 47 -1.40 3.71 -18.89
CA PHE A 47 0.02 3.44 -18.61
C PHE A 47 0.97 4.17 -19.58
N SER A 48 0.56 5.30 -20.14
CA SER A 48 1.44 6.19 -20.89
C SER A 48 2.49 6.83 -19.98
N ASP A 49 3.63 7.20 -20.55
CA ASP A 49 4.72 7.85 -19.81
C ASP A 49 4.24 9.13 -19.11
N THR A 50 3.32 9.88 -19.73
CA THR A 50 2.73 11.09 -19.15
C THR A 50 1.92 10.78 -17.88
N GLU A 51 1.02 9.83 -17.95
CA GLU A 51 0.17 9.45 -16.82
C GLU A 51 0.98 8.82 -15.68
N LEU A 52 1.96 7.96 -16.00
CA LEU A 52 2.86 7.37 -15.00
C LEU A 52 3.73 8.45 -14.33
N MET A 53 4.21 9.44 -15.11
CA MET A 53 4.98 10.55 -14.56
C MET A 53 4.12 11.43 -13.65
N LEU A 54 2.86 11.69 -14.00
CA LEU A 54 1.92 12.42 -13.13
C LEU A 54 1.74 11.71 -11.80
N SER A 55 1.58 10.37 -11.80
CA SER A 55 1.48 9.58 -10.56
C SER A 55 2.72 9.74 -9.69
N VAL A 56 3.92 9.68 -10.29
CA VAL A 56 5.17 9.82 -9.55
C VAL A 56 5.40 11.26 -9.08
N MET A 57 5.04 12.26 -9.89
CA MET A 57 5.18 13.66 -9.50
C MET A 57 4.18 14.04 -8.40
N SER A 58 3.04 13.37 -8.30
CA SER A 58 2.08 13.52 -7.20
C SER A 58 2.57 12.92 -5.88
N LEU A 59 3.68 12.14 -5.89
CA LEU A 59 4.32 11.65 -4.68
C LEU A 59 4.72 12.84 -3.80
N ASN A 60 3.96 13.01 -2.76
CA ASN A 60 4.16 14.07 -1.80
C ASN A 60 4.87 13.52 -0.54
N ILE A 61 6.04 12.94 -0.76
CA ILE A 61 6.91 12.41 0.30
C ILE A 61 7.94 13.49 0.63
N LEU A 62 8.02 13.86 1.92
CA LEU A 62 8.98 14.84 2.40
C LEU A 62 10.41 14.42 2.04
N GLY A 63 11.14 15.34 1.40
CA GLY A 63 12.55 15.15 1.07
C GLY A 63 12.84 14.29 -0.16
N LEU A 64 11.85 13.87 -0.94
CA LEU A 64 12.07 13.08 -2.16
C LEU A 64 12.60 13.97 -3.30
N GLU A 65 13.83 13.73 -3.72
CA GLU A 65 14.47 14.48 -4.79
C GLU A 65 14.02 14.04 -6.20
N LEU A 66 14.21 14.91 -7.19
CA LEU A 66 13.82 14.63 -8.58
C LEU A 66 14.45 13.34 -9.13
N GLN A 67 15.70 13.05 -8.79
CA GLN A 67 16.37 11.84 -9.25
C GLN A 67 15.73 10.57 -8.67
N GLU A 68 15.28 10.61 -7.43
CA GLU A 68 14.54 9.50 -6.79
C GLU A 68 13.18 9.31 -7.46
N LYS A 69 12.48 10.41 -7.79
CA LYS A 69 11.23 10.37 -8.56
C LYS A 69 11.43 9.74 -9.94
N ILE A 70 12.51 10.07 -10.64
CA ILE A 70 12.85 9.44 -11.92
C ILE A 70 13.12 7.94 -11.76
N ALA A 71 13.81 7.54 -10.69
CA ALA A 71 14.04 6.12 -10.41
C ALA A 71 12.73 5.36 -10.15
N ILE A 72 11.82 5.95 -9.37
CA ILE A 72 10.47 5.39 -9.12
C ILE A 72 9.66 5.30 -10.41
N PHE A 73 9.71 6.34 -11.26
CA PHE A 73 9.06 6.31 -12.58
C PHE A 73 9.54 5.13 -13.45
N ASN A 74 10.85 4.94 -13.53
CA ASN A 74 11.40 3.83 -14.32
C ASN A 74 10.99 2.47 -13.77
N GLN A 75 10.96 2.30 -12.43
CA GLN A 75 10.49 1.08 -11.78
C GLN A 75 8.99 0.85 -12.01
N LEU A 76 8.18 1.90 -11.92
CA LEU A 76 6.74 1.82 -12.18
C LEU A 76 6.46 1.45 -13.63
N LYS A 77 7.17 2.09 -14.57
CA LYS A 77 7.07 1.77 -15.99
C LYS A 77 7.45 0.32 -16.27
N GLU A 78 8.57 -0.16 -15.73
CA GLU A 78 8.97 -1.58 -15.84
C GLU A 78 7.90 -2.51 -15.25
N PHE A 79 7.33 -2.15 -14.10
CA PHE A 79 6.28 -2.93 -13.44
C PHE A 79 5.03 -3.05 -14.32
N VAL A 80 4.49 -1.96 -14.86
CA VAL A 80 3.23 -1.99 -15.62
C VAL A 80 3.38 -2.50 -17.06
N THR A 81 4.60 -2.48 -17.62
CA THR A 81 4.88 -2.98 -18.99
C THR A 81 5.47 -4.39 -19.01
N LYS A 82 5.66 -5.01 -17.84
CA LYS A 82 6.20 -6.35 -17.72
C LYS A 82 5.29 -7.37 -18.39
N ASP A 83 5.88 -8.30 -19.16
CA ASP A 83 5.15 -9.44 -19.71
C ASP A 83 4.93 -10.53 -18.65
N TYR A 84 3.76 -10.49 -18.04
CA TYR A 84 3.35 -11.46 -17.01
C TYR A 84 2.98 -12.84 -17.55
N SER A 85 2.78 -13.00 -18.87
CA SER A 85 2.46 -14.29 -19.50
C SER A 85 3.64 -15.27 -19.47
N ASN A 86 4.84 -14.80 -19.21
CA ASN A 86 6.05 -15.61 -19.08
C ASN A 86 6.12 -16.43 -17.77
N TYR A 87 5.20 -16.18 -16.84
CA TYR A 87 5.13 -16.91 -15.57
C TYR A 87 4.02 -17.96 -15.62
N GLU A 88 4.20 -19.06 -14.90
CA GLU A 88 3.14 -20.07 -14.70
C GLU A 88 2.03 -19.51 -13.80
N LYS A 89 2.46 -18.83 -12.74
CA LYS A 89 1.58 -18.18 -11.76
C LYS A 89 2.12 -16.81 -11.41
N VAL A 90 1.23 -15.84 -11.32
CA VAL A 90 1.49 -14.52 -10.77
C VAL A 90 0.65 -14.41 -9.50
N ILE A 91 1.29 -14.39 -8.34
CA ILE A 91 0.64 -14.46 -7.03
C ILE A 91 0.71 -13.10 -6.34
N VAL A 92 -0.41 -12.42 -6.20
CA VAL A 92 -0.52 -11.16 -5.45
C VAL A 92 -0.75 -11.47 -3.98
N TRP A 93 0.06 -10.92 -3.12
CA TRP A 93 -0.12 -10.98 -1.68
C TRP A 93 -0.84 -9.72 -1.20
N HIS A 94 -1.89 -9.88 -0.41
CA HIS A 94 -2.64 -8.75 0.10
C HIS A 94 -3.27 -9.04 1.46
N GLY A 95 -3.50 -7.98 2.21
CA GLY A 95 -4.41 -7.92 3.35
C GLY A 95 -5.59 -6.99 3.03
N TRP A 96 -6.01 -6.21 4.02
CA TRP A 96 -7.16 -5.30 3.90
C TRP A 96 -6.78 -3.83 3.72
N SER A 97 -5.49 -3.48 3.69
CA SER A 97 -5.11 -2.10 3.41
C SER A 97 -5.50 -1.69 2.00
N ALA A 98 -5.84 -0.42 1.81
CA ALA A 98 -6.13 0.11 0.47
C ALA A 98 -4.94 -0.05 -0.47
N TYR A 99 -3.70 0.04 0.04
CA TYR A 99 -2.49 -0.18 -0.74
C TYR A 99 -2.42 -1.61 -1.31
N ASP A 100 -2.68 -2.61 -0.48
CA ASP A 100 -2.67 -4.02 -0.89
C ASP A 100 -3.80 -4.32 -1.87
N LEU A 101 -5.01 -3.83 -1.59
CA LEU A 101 -6.18 -4.06 -2.45
C LEU A 101 -6.07 -3.36 -3.80
N LEU A 102 -5.55 -2.13 -3.84
CA LEU A 102 -5.29 -1.42 -5.11
C LEU A 102 -4.23 -2.12 -5.96
N LEU A 103 -3.22 -2.76 -5.33
CA LEU A 103 -2.29 -3.64 -6.04
C LEU A 103 -3.03 -4.82 -6.68
N LEU A 104 -3.90 -5.53 -5.95
CA LEU A 104 -4.68 -6.64 -6.49
C LEU A 104 -5.55 -6.20 -7.67
N TYR A 105 -6.21 -5.05 -7.56
CA TYR A 105 -7.04 -4.47 -8.62
C TYR A 105 -6.22 -4.10 -9.86
N LEU A 106 -5.05 -3.48 -9.68
CA LEU A 106 -4.12 -3.21 -10.78
C LEU A 106 -3.69 -4.50 -11.48
N MET A 107 -3.28 -5.51 -10.71
CA MET A 107 -2.81 -6.77 -11.27
C MET A 107 -3.91 -7.53 -12.02
N SER A 108 -5.18 -7.34 -11.68
CA SER A 108 -6.31 -7.90 -12.44
C SER A 108 -6.42 -7.34 -13.86
N VAL A 109 -5.90 -6.10 -14.08
CA VAL A 109 -5.81 -5.47 -15.41
C VAL A 109 -4.58 -5.93 -16.18
N LEU A 110 -3.46 -6.13 -15.50
CA LEU A 110 -2.16 -6.42 -16.12
C LEU A 110 -1.94 -7.91 -16.43
N VAL A 111 -2.56 -8.80 -15.66
CA VAL A 111 -2.29 -10.26 -15.72
C VAL A 111 -3.43 -11.01 -16.40
N GLY A 112 -3.08 -12.04 -17.17
CA GLY A 112 -4.03 -12.95 -17.82
C GLY A 112 -4.69 -13.94 -16.85
N ASP A 113 -4.88 -15.16 -17.33
CA ASP A 113 -5.58 -16.24 -16.59
C ASP A 113 -4.69 -16.89 -15.53
N ASN A 114 -3.40 -16.55 -15.50
CA ASN A 114 -2.42 -17.05 -14.54
C ASN A 114 -2.33 -16.18 -13.28
N LEU A 115 -3.34 -15.34 -12.99
CA LEU A 115 -3.43 -14.53 -11.78
C LEU A 115 -3.94 -15.36 -10.60
N TYR A 116 -3.17 -15.31 -9.52
CA TYR A 116 -3.49 -15.89 -8.21
C TYR A 116 -3.39 -14.81 -7.15
N HIS A 117 -3.98 -15.06 -5.99
CA HIS A 117 -3.79 -14.20 -4.83
C HIS A 117 -3.63 -15.01 -3.53
N ILE A 118 -2.96 -14.42 -2.56
CA ILE A 118 -2.91 -14.86 -1.17
C ILE A 118 -3.51 -13.73 -0.34
N ASP A 119 -4.71 -13.97 0.17
CA ASP A 119 -5.30 -13.12 1.20
C ASP A 119 -4.80 -13.61 2.56
N ILE A 120 -3.87 -12.86 3.17
CA ILE A 120 -3.26 -13.22 4.45
C ILE A 120 -4.28 -13.33 5.58
N THR A 121 -5.42 -12.68 5.46
CA THR A 121 -6.51 -12.72 6.46
C THR A 121 -7.26 -14.05 6.44
N THR A 122 -7.10 -14.86 5.42
CA THR A 122 -7.66 -16.21 5.32
C THR A 122 -6.76 -17.30 5.94
N CYS A 123 -5.54 -16.96 6.35
CA CYS A 123 -4.63 -17.87 7.02
C CYS A 123 -4.99 -17.94 8.52
N GLU A 124 -5.82 -18.91 8.90
CA GLU A 124 -6.40 -19.00 10.25
C GLU A 124 -5.36 -18.99 11.37
N ASP A 125 -4.26 -19.73 11.24
CA ASP A 125 -3.25 -19.81 12.28
C ASP A 125 -2.43 -18.51 12.40
N TYR A 126 -2.21 -17.82 11.28
CA TYR A 126 -1.65 -16.47 11.28
C TYR A 126 -2.60 -15.48 11.96
N MET A 127 -3.90 -15.52 11.63
CA MET A 127 -4.92 -14.68 12.24
C MET A 127 -5.05 -14.92 13.75
N LYS A 128 -4.94 -16.18 14.22
CA LYS A 128 -4.93 -16.50 15.65
C LYS A 128 -3.74 -15.88 16.38
N LYS A 129 -2.55 -15.89 15.76
CA LYS A 129 -1.33 -15.28 16.32
C LYS A 129 -1.50 -13.77 16.54
N TYR A 130 -2.20 -13.10 15.64
CA TYR A 130 -2.39 -11.66 15.65
C TYR A 130 -3.83 -11.24 16.00
N SER A 131 -4.56 -12.08 16.72
CA SER A 131 -5.98 -11.87 17.07
C SER A 131 -6.27 -10.60 17.88
N SER A 132 -5.23 -9.98 18.47
CA SER A 132 -5.36 -8.69 19.17
C SER A 132 -5.31 -7.48 18.23
N LEU A 133 -4.93 -7.68 16.97
CA LEU A 133 -4.91 -6.61 15.98
C LEU A 133 -6.27 -6.52 15.29
N PRO A 134 -6.81 -5.31 15.13
CA PRO A 134 -8.13 -5.14 14.52
C PRO A 134 -8.11 -5.44 13.01
N TYR A 135 -6.93 -5.42 12.40
CA TYR A 135 -6.73 -5.61 10.97
C TYR A 135 -5.32 -6.12 10.68
N LEU A 136 -5.13 -6.73 9.52
CA LEU A 136 -3.82 -7.18 9.04
C LEU A 136 -3.60 -6.78 7.59
N ASP A 137 -2.41 -6.26 7.32
CA ASP A 137 -1.90 -6.00 5.97
C ASP A 137 -0.52 -6.64 5.81
N MET A 138 0.07 -6.50 4.62
CA MET A 138 1.40 -7.03 4.34
C MET A 138 2.50 -6.41 5.20
N GLY A 139 2.28 -5.24 5.82
CA GLY A 139 3.21 -4.62 6.75
C GLY A 139 3.40 -5.37 8.06
N TYR A 140 2.40 -6.16 8.48
CA TYR A 140 2.47 -6.98 9.70
C TYR A 140 3.10 -8.35 9.48
N VAL A 141 3.24 -8.80 8.23
CA VAL A 141 3.83 -10.10 7.92
C VAL A 141 5.34 -10.04 8.13
N SER A 142 5.87 -10.95 8.95
CA SER A 142 7.31 -11.15 9.10
C SER A 142 7.82 -12.26 8.17
N PRO A 143 9.14 -12.31 7.86
CA PRO A 143 9.68 -13.43 7.10
C PRO A 143 9.40 -14.79 7.75
N SER A 144 9.41 -14.86 9.10
CA SER A 144 9.10 -16.09 9.83
C SER A 144 7.64 -16.53 9.66
N ASP A 145 6.70 -15.60 9.51
CA ASP A 145 5.30 -15.96 9.30
C ASP A 145 5.09 -16.66 7.95
N VAL A 146 5.80 -16.20 6.91
CA VAL A 146 5.71 -16.79 5.57
C VAL A 146 6.01 -18.30 5.60
N TYR A 147 7.10 -18.72 6.26
CA TYR A 147 7.45 -20.13 6.29
C TYR A 147 6.77 -20.91 7.43
N THR A 148 6.55 -20.30 8.60
CA THR A 148 5.90 -20.98 9.74
C THR A 148 4.48 -21.39 9.40
N PHE A 149 3.73 -20.51 8.75
CA PHE A 149 2.34 -20.75 8.36
C PHE A 149 2.19 -21.30 6.94
N ASN A 150 3.31 -21.60 6.26
CA ASN A 150 3.31 -22.08 4.88
C ASN A 150 2.38 -21.23 3.96
N MET A 151 2.49 -19.90 4.09
CA MET A 151 1.59 -18.96 3.41
C MET A 151 1.47 -19.16 1.89
N PRO A 152 2.51 -19.56 1.15
CA PRO A 152 2.38 -19.84 -0.29
C PRO A 152 1.34 -20.91 -0.63
N SER A 153 1.01 -21.83 0.30
CA SER A 153 -0.02 -22.85 0.09
C SER A 153 -1.45 -22.30 0.07
N PHE A 154 -1.66 -21.07 0.52
CA PHE A 154 -2.96 -20.38 0.48
C PHE A 154 -3.24 -19.70 -0.85
N ALA A 155 -2.33 -19.78 -1.83
CA ALA A 155 -2.56 -19.19 -3.15
C ALA A 155 -3.80 -19.78 -3.83
N LYS A 156 -4.75 -18.92 -4.16
CA LYS A 156 -6.00 -19.25 -4.87
C LYS A 156 -5.99 -18.59 -6.24
N VAL A 157 -6.50 -19.28 -7.26
CA VAL A 157 -6.70 -18.67 -8.57
C VAL A 157 -7.75 -17.56 -8.46
N VAL A 158 -7.47 -16.41 -9.07
CA VAL A 158 -8.48 -15.37 -9.24
C VAL A 158 -9.45 -15.83 -10.32
N THR A 159 -10.70 -16.08 -9.97
CA THR A 159 -11.73 -16.51 -10.89
C THR A 159 -12.09 -15.40 -11.90
N ASN A 160 -12.66 -15.76 -13.05
CA ASN A 160 -13.10 -14.78 -14.05
C ASN A 160 -14.09 -13.75 -13.46
N LYS A 161 -14.95 -14.17 -12.53
CA LYS A 161 -15.90 -13.29 -11.86
C LYS A 161 -15.17 -12.26 -10.99
N GLU A 162 -14.25 -12.72 -10.14
CA GLU A 162 -13.44 -11.83 -9.28
C GLU A 162 -12.56 -10.90 -10.12
N LYS A 163 -11.97 -11.40 -11.21
CA LYS A 163 -11.15 -10.60 -12.11
C LYS A 163 -11.94 -9.45 -12.74
N ILE A 164 -13.18 -9.71 -13.17
CA ILE A 164 -14.08 -8.65 -13.68
C ILE A 164 -14.38 -7.65 -12.58
N GLU A 165 -14.69 -8.11 -11.38
CA GLU A 165 -14.98 -7.26 -10.23
C GLU A 165 -13.77 -6.37 -9.87
N TYR A 166 -12.58 -6.94 -9.73
CA TYR A 166 -11.35 -6.19 -9.42
C TYR A 166 -10.96 -5.21 -10.53
N THR A 167 -11.14 -5.60 -11.80
CA THR A 167 -10.93 -4.69 -12.93
C THR A 167 -11.90 -3.50 -12.89
N ASN A 168 -13.16 -3.73 -12.53
CA ASN A 168 -14.14 -2.66 -12.37
C ASN A 168 -13.77 -1.75 -11.21
N GLN A 169 -13.31 -2.30 -10.08
CA GLN A 169 -12.80 -1.50 -8.95
C GLN A 169 -11.62 -0.62 -9.37
N TRP A 170 -10.62 -1.17 -10.08
CA TRP A 170 -9.52 -0.37 -10.63
C TRP A 170 -10.02 0.77 -11.51
N ASN A 171 -10.98 0.49 -12.40
CA ASN A 171 -11.56 1.50 -13.29
C ASN A 171 -12.35 2.58 -12.54
N CYS A 172 -12.97 2.26 -11.41
CA CYS A 172 -13.59 3.27 -10.54
C CYS A 172 -12.52 4.17 -9.93
N TRP A 173 -11.48 3.58 -9.30
CA TRP A 173 -10.46 4.33 -8.59
C TRP A 173 -9.62 5.23 -9.50
N LYS A 174 -9.26 4.81 -10.71
CA LYS A 174 -8.52 5.64 -11.66
C LYS A 174 -9.29 6.88 -12.14
N ASN A 175 -10.61 6.91 -11.98
CA ASN A 175 -11.46 8.05 -12.31
C ASN A 175 -11.74 8.96 -11.11
N SER A 176 -11.26 8.58 -9.92
CA SER A 176 -11.39 9.37 -8.71
C SER A 176 -10.40 10.53 -8.71
N SER A 177 -10.87 11.70 -8.24
CA SER A 177 -10.04 12.88 -8.00
C SER A 177 -9.56 12.99 -6.54
N ALA A 178 -10.04 12.14 -5.64
CA ALA A 178 -9.66 12.18 -4.25
C ALA A 178 -8.16 11.81 -4.08
N PRO A 179 -7.40 12.56 -3.27
CA PRO A 179 -5.98 12.29 -3.07
C PRO A 179 -5.73 11.08 -2.17
N TYR A 180 -6.67 10.76 -1.29
CA TYR A 180 -6.53 9.69 -0.30
C TYR A 180 -7.60 8.62 -0.46
N ARG A 181 -7.21 7.37 -0.22
CA ARG A 181 -8.05 6.18 -0.21
C ARG A 181 -7.64 5.31 0.95
N PHE A 182 -8.52 5.16 1.93
CA PHE A 182 -8.25 4.31 3.09
C PHE A 182 -9.30 3.21 3.17
N SER A 183 -8.88 2.03 3.57
CA SER A 183 -9.82 0.97 3.89
C SER A 183 -10.31 1.10 5.33
N ASN A 184 -11.58 0.83 5.52
CA ASN A 184 -12.16 0.67 6.84
C ASN A 184 -11.66 -0.65 7.45
N ILE A 185 -11.11 -0.61 8.66
CA ILE A 185 -10.49 -1.78 9.31
C ILE A 185 -11.49 -2.90 9.65
N HIS A 186 -12.78 -2.58 9.76
CA HIS A 186 -13.81 -3.55 10.11
C HIS A 186 -14.45 -4.22 8.89
N THR A 187 -14.46 -3.53 7.75
CA THR A 187 -15.16 -3.98 6.55
C THR A 187 -14.26 -4.29 5.37
N GLY A 188 -13.01 -3.79 5.38
CA GLY A 188 -12.09 -3.85 4.24
C GLY A 188 -12.53 -2.99 3.05
N VAL A 189 -13.61 -2.20 3.18
CA VAL A 189 -14.10 -1.33 2.11
C VAL A 189 -13.17 -0.13 1.98
N ILE A 190 -12.76 0.17 0.76
CA ILE A 190 -11.97 1.39 0.45
C ILE A 190 -12.94 2.56 0.29
N GLU A 191 -12.62 3.66 0.97
CA GLU A 191 -13.35 4.92 0.92
C GLU A 191 -12.42 6.06 0.49
N GLU A 192 -13.00 7.08 -0.15
CA GLU A 192 -12.28 8.28 -0.61
C GLU A 192 -12.32 9.38 0.42
N TYR A 193 -11.19 10.09 0.54
CA TYR A 193 -11.07 11.21 1.46
C TYR A 193 -10.44 12.42 0.77
N PRO A 194 -10.98 13.64 1.01
CA PRO A 194 -10.37 14.87 0.52
C PRO A 194 -9.04 15.17 1.23
N ALA A 195 -8.27 16.12 0.71
CA ALA A 195 -6.94 16.46 1.25
C ALA A 195 -7.01 16.96 2.70
N ASP A 196 -8.08 17.65 3.04
CA ASP A 196 -8.32 18.36 4.30
C ASP A 196 -9.11 17.55 5.34
N PHE A 197 -9.40 16.27 5.08
CA PHE A 197 -10.30 15.49 5.94
C PHE A 197 -9.84 15.35 7.41
N MET A 198 -8.54 15.57 7.69
CA MET A 198 -7.99 15.50 9.06
C MET A 198 -7.78 16.89 9.71
N ASP A 199 -7.96 17.97 8.98
CA ASP A 199 -7.50 19.31 9.39
C ASP A 199 -8.14 19.78 10.67
N GLU A 200 -9.46 19.71 10.78
CA GLU A 200 -10.18 20.10 12.00
C GLU A 200 -9.67 19.33 13.23
N THR A 201 -9.39 18.02 13.04
CA THR A 201 -8.89 17.16 14.11
C THR A 201 -7.45 17.54 14.49
N ILE A 202 -6.59 17.78 13.50
CA ILE A 202 -5.20 18.20 13.73
C ILE A 202 -5.17 19.54 14.45
N ILE A 203 -5.90 20.55 13.96
CA ILE A 203 -5.97 21.90 14.55
C ILE A 203 -6.46 21.82 16.00
N LYS A 204 -7.57 21.13 16.23
CA LYS A 204 -8.14 20.92 17.57
C LYS A 204 -7.14 20.37 18.58
N TYR A 205 -6.36 19.34 18.20
CA TYR A 205 -5.41 18.74 19.13
C TYR A 205 -4.08 19.51 19.22
N ALA A 206 -3.75 20.30 18.21
CA ALA A 206 -2.56 21.11 18.20
C ALA A 206 -2.62 22.27 19.20
N GLU A 207 -3.81 22.77 19.56
CA GLU A 207 -3.99 23.80 20.59
C GLU A 207 -3.41 23.38 21.95
N ASP A 208 -3.52 22.09 22.30
CA ASP A 208 -3.12 21.56 23.59
C ASP A 208 -1.84 20.69 23.57
N GLU A 209 -1.30 20.39 22.38
CA GLU A 209 -0.20 19.42 22.24
C GLU A 209 0.96 19.98 21.41
N SER A 210 2.07 20.22 22.08
CA SER A 210 3.30 20.75 21.43
C SER A 210 4.27 19.68 20.92
N LYS A 211 3.99 18.38 21.18
CA LYS A 211 4.87 17.28 20.79
C LYS A 211 4.29 16.55 19.59
N LEU A 212 4.98 16.62 18.45
CA LEU A 212 4.55 15.96 17.19
C LEU A 212 4.09 14.52 17.39
N VAL A 213 4.85 13.68 18.08
CA VAL A 213 4.52 12.26 18.30
C VAL A 213 3.20 12.08 19.06
N ARG A 214 2.90 12.95 20.02
CA ARG A 214 1.65 12.90 20.78
C ARG A 214 0.48 13.42 19.94
N LEU A 215 0.70 14.49 19.18
CA LEU A 215 -0.30 15.02 18.26
C LEU A 215 -0.69 13.93 17.22
N VAL A 216 0.29 13.29 16.59
CA VAL A 216 0.07 12.18 15.66
C VAL A 216 -0.74 11.06 16.34
N GLY A 217 -0.38 10.67 17.56
CA GLY A 217 -1.11 9.63 18.29
C GLY A 217 -2.56 10.00 18.61
N LYS A 218 -2.85 11.27 18.95
CA LYS A 218 -4.22 11.75 19.20
C LYS A 218 -5.04 11.74 17.92
N VAL A 219 -4.49 12.25 16.81
CA VAL A 219 -5.15 12.23 15.49
C VAL A 219 -5.40 10.79 15.04
N PHE A 220 -4.40 9.91 15.17
CA PHE A 220 -4.53 8.50 14.81
C PHE A 220 -5.68 7.81 15.55
N ASN A 221 -5.87 8.10 16.83
CA ASN A 221 -6.95 7.51 17.63
C ASN A 221 -8.36 7.99 17.21
N GLU A 222 -8.51 9.19 16.63
CA GLU A 222 -9.81 9.66 16.12
C GLU A 222 -10.20 8.92 14.82
N PHE A 223 -9.22 8.44 14.08
CA PHE A 223 -9.41 7.72 12.82
C PHE A 223 -9.06 6.22 12.95
N ASP A 224 -9.21 5.66 14.16
CA ASP A 224 -8.85 4.28 14.48
C ASP A 224 -9.62 3.20 13.67
N HIS A 225 -10.74 3.60 13.07
CA HIS A 225 -11.54 2.78 12.16
C HIS A 225 -11.01 2.74 10.73
N LEU A 226 -9.97 3.55 10.40
CA LEU A 226 -9.38 3.64 9.08
C LEU A 226 -7.93 3.14 9.08
N PHE A 227 -7.54 2.55 7.97
CA PHE A 227 -6.17 2.12 7.73
C PHE A 227 -5.30 3.31 7.27
N ILE A 228 -4.91 4.18 8.20
CA ILE A 228 -4.09 5.37 7.94
C ILE A 228 -2.68 5.14 8.47
N SER A 229 -1.65 5.55 7.74
CA SER A 229 -0.27 5.56 8.27
C SER A 229 0.03 6.86 9.01
N ASP A 230 0.91 6.79 10.01
CA ASP A 230 1.46 7.95 10.70
C ASP A 230 2.13 8.96 9.74
N THR A 231 2.72 8.46 8.67
CA THR A 231 3.36 9.29 7.62
C THR A 231 2.37 10.26 6.97
N VAL A 232 1.12 9.83 6.73
CA VAL A 232 0.07 10.68 6.17
C VAL A 232 -0.28 11.82 7.14
N ILE A 233 -0.46 11.47 8.42
CA ILE A 233 -0.79 12.44 9.48
C ILE A 233 0.36 13.44 9.63
N ILE A 234 1.59 12.94 9.73
CA ILE A 234 2.80 13.78 9.85
C ILE A 234 2.89 14.75 8.68
N LYS A 235 2.70 14.23 7.47
CA LYS A 235 2.72 15.08 6.27
C LYS A 235 1.69 16.19 6.34
N ARG A 236 0.42 15.87 6.68
CA ARG A 236 -0.64 16.88 6.71
C ARG A 236 -0.38 17.93 7.82
N ILE A 237 0.18 17.54 8.96
CA ILE A 237 0.63 18.48 10.00
C ILE A 237 1.67 19.45 9.44
N TYR A 238 2.65 18.96 8.65
CA TYR A 238 3.62 19.84 8.00
C TYR A 238 2.99 20.74 6.95
N ASP A 239 2.05 20.24 6.14
CA ASP A 239 1.36 21.07 5.15
C ASP A 239 0.61 22.23 5.85
N LEU A 240 -0.18 21.94 6.87
CA LEU A 240 -0.88 22.98 7.66
C LEU A 240 0.06 23.99 8.31
N TYR A 241 1.22 23.54 8.79
CA TYR A 241 2.26 24.44 9.33
C TYR A 241 2.79 25.40 8.24
N TRP A 242 3.05 24.92 7.03
CA TRP A 242 3.51 25.74 5.92
C TRP A 242 2.41 26.62 5.31
N GLU A 243 1.15 26.23 5.45
CA GLU A 243 -0.03 27.01 5.06
C GLU A 243 -0.38 28.09 6.09
N GLU A 244 0.44 28.27 7.16
CA GLU A 244 0.26 29.21 8.29
C GLU A 244 -1.03 28.97 9.09
N GLU A 245 -1.67 27.83 8.95
CA GLU A 245 -2.86 27.45 9.72
C GLU A 245 -2.51 26.87 11.10
N LEU A 246 -1.24 26.50 11.34
CA LEU A 246 -0.77 25.97 12.61
C LEU A 246 0.39 26.79 13.15
N ASP A 247 0.17 27.48 14.28
CA ASP A 247 1.18 28.16 15.08
C ASP A 247 1.88 27.17 16.05
N ILE A 248 2.45 26.08 15.49
CA ILE A 248 3.10 25.08 16.32
C ILE A 248 4.61 25.22 16.23
N PHE A 249 5.26 25.60 17.32
CA PHE A 249 6.69 25.37 17.54
C PHE A 249 6.93 23.85 17.71
N ILE A 250 7.03 23.13 16.61
CA ILE A 250 7.50 21.74 16.64
C ILE A 250 8.98 21.79 17.00
N SER A 251 9.32 21.60 18.28
CA SER A 251 10.71 21.41 18.69
C SER A 251 11.18 20.04 18.17
N VAL A 252 11.59 20.00 16.92
CA VAL A 252 12.38 18.90 16.38
C VAL A 252 13.75 19.00 17.03
N ARG A 253 13.94 18.34 18.15
CA ARG A 253 15.29 18.09 18.68
C ARG A 253 15.96 17.13 17.69
N ASN A 254 16.66 17.70 16.72
CA ASN A 254 17.72 16.99 16.01
C ASN A 254 18.75 16.54 17.07
N LYS A 255 18.66 15.30 17.50
CA LYS A 255 19.82 14.66 18.14
C LYS A 255 20.81 14.39 17.01
N ARG A 256 21.84 15.23 16.95
CA ARG A 256 23.08 14.92 16.23
C ARG A 256 23.76 13.72 16.87
#